data_166d90e624ae3689cdc4b6cd32947db4
#
_entry.id   166d90e624ae3689cdc4b6cd32947db4
#
_cell.length_a   1.000
_cell.length_b   1.000
_cell.length_c   1.000
_cell.angle_alpha   90.00
_cell.angle_beta   90.00
_cell.angle_gamma   90.00
#
_symmetry.space_group_name_H-M   'P 1'
#
loop_
_entity.id
_entity.type
_entity.pdbx_description
1 polymer ?
#
loop_
_entity_poly.entity_id
_entity_poly.type
_entity_poly.pdbx_seq_one_letter_code
_entity_poly.pdbx_strand_id
1 'polypeptide(L)'
;MMKGYGFLRAVVGAGMIIAVSGALIVADAKDKSGVLKASELIGMKVQGSDGKNLGKIRDLVIAPDGAVRYAVLDFGGVLGIGDKYFAVPWDALQRTQNGKQIALDTTKRDLKKAPGFDKKHWPDFSDRQQEVVIYEFYEVPMEAPMLE
;
A
#
# COMPACT_ATOMS: atom_id res chain seq x y z
N MET A 1 34.09 69.48 34.63
CA MET A 1 33.66 70.60 33.79
C MET A 1 33.13 70.04 32.46
N MET A 2 31.89 70.42 32.11
CA MET A 2 31.21 70.28 30.80
C MET A 2 30.83 68.88 30.37
N LYS A 3 29.61 68.46 30.58
CA LYS A 3 28.38 68.60 29.76
C LYS A 3 28.54 68.03 28.37
N GLY A 4 27.96 66.87 28.15
CA GLY A 4 27.68 66.34 26.83
C GLY A 4 26.43 65.49 26.90
N TYR A 5 25.31 66.11 26.60
CA TYR A 5 24.01 65.41 26.46
C TYR A 5 24.03 64.63 25.16
N GLY A 6 24.08 63.35 25.24
CA GLY A 6 23.96 62.44 24.08
C GLY A 6 22.52 61.90 23.97
N PHE A 7 21.85 62.33 22.97
CA PHE A 7 20.48 62.02 22.57
C PHE A 7 20.20 60.54 22.49
N LEU A 8 19.17 60.17 23.25
CA LEU A 8 18.51 58.89 23.13
C LEU A 8 17.67 58.90 21.83
N ARG A 9 18.14 58.25 20.80
CA ARG A 9 17.28 57.96 19.62
C ARG A 9 16.75 56.53 19.76
N ALA A 10 15.51 56.48 20.19
CA ALA A 10 14.72 55.26 20.04
C ALA A 10 14.46 54.96 18.56
N VAL A 11 15.10 53.98 18.08
CA VAL A 11 14.76 53.37 16.76
C VAL A 11 13.59 52.45 17.01
N VAL A 12 12.42 52.92 16.66
CA VAL A 12 11.22 52.07 16.56
C VAL A 12 11.43 51.19 15.34
N GLY A 13 11.95 49.99 15.57
CA GLY A 13 11.96 48.94 14.56
C GLY A 13 10.53 48.46 14.33
N ALA A 14 9.93 48.84 13.23
CA ALA A 14 8.70 48.24 12.77
C ALA A 14 8.93 46.75 12.55
N GLY A 15 8.47 45.95 13.51
CA GLY A 15 8.41 44.50 13.38
C GLY A 15 7.48 44.13 12.24
N MET A 16 8.06 43.71 11.15
CA MET A 16 7.35 43.13 10.02
C MET A 16 6.84 41.75 10.46
N ILE A 17 5.58 41.71 10.90
CA ILE A 17 4.89 40.46 11.14
C ILE A 17 4.66 39.82 9.79
N ILE A 18 5.53 38.90 9.41
CA ILE A 18 5.27 37.98 8.30
C ILE A 18 4.19 37.03 8.80
N ALA A 19 2.94 37.35 8.49
CA ALA A 19 1.86 36.39 8.60
C ALA A 19 2.13 35.29 7.57
N VAL A 20 2.77 34.21 8.01
CA VAL A 20 2.78 32.97 7.28
C VAL A 20 1.34 32.46 7.30
N SER A 21 0.58 32.84 6.30
CA SER A 21 -0.69 32.18 6.00
C SER A 21 -0.35 30.76 5.62
N GLY A 22 -0.25 29.91 6.62
CA GLY A 22 -0.27 28.49 6.45
C GLY A 22 -1.60 28.14 5.79
N ALA A 23 -1.59 28.00 4.47
CA ALA A 23 -2.67 27.34 3.79
C ALA A 23 -2.71 25.93 4.39
N LEU A 24 -3.64 25.70 5.29
CA LEU A 24 -4.05 24.37 5.67
C LEU A 24 -4.57 23.74 4.38
N ILE A 25 -3.71 22.97 3.75
CA ILE A 25 -4.13 22.03 2.73
C ILE A 25 -4.99 21.02 3.50
N VAL A 26 -6.28 21.31 3.56
CA VAL A 26 -7.28 20.34 3.97
C VAL A 26 -7.20 19.29 2.85
N ALA A 27 -6.38 18.26 3.07
CA ALA A 27 -6.43 17.08 2.25
C ALA A 27 -7.88 16.60 2.30
N ASP A 28 -8.52 16.59 1.15
CA ASP A 28 -9.91 16.19 0.98
C ASP A 28 -10.11 14.82 1.62
N ALA A 29 -10.77 14.82 2.78
CA ALA A 29 -10.98 13.64 3.63
C ALA A 29 -12.06 12.72 3.05
N LYS A 30 -12.21 12.67 1.74
CA LYS A 30 -13.33 12.02 1.05
C LYS A 30 -13.20 10.51 0.90
N ASP A 31 -12.17 9.88 1.47
CA ASP A 31 -12.03 8.43 1.40
C ASP A 31 -11.55 7.81 2.71
N LYS A 32 -12.25 8.09 3.81
CA LYS A 32 -11.95 7.52 5.12
C LYS A 32 -12.94 6.45 5.58
N SER A 33 -13.79 5.95 4.69
CA SER A 33 -14.72 4.89 5.08
C SER A 33 -14.05 3.53 5.28
N GLY A 34 -12.84 3.35 4.77
CA GLY A 34 -12.15 2.06 4.81
C GLY A 34 -12.86 0.94 4.04
N VAL A 35 -14.06 1.20 3.55
CA VAL A 35 -14.87 0.23 2.81
C VAL A 35 -14.53 0.31 1.32
N LEU A 36 -14.21 -0.83 0.74
CA LEU A 36 -13.94 -1.01 -0.68
C LEU A 36 -14.93 -1.97 -1.30
N LYS A 37 -15.37 -1.65 -2.49
CA LYS A 37 -16.14 -2.61 -3.29
C LYS A 37 -15.16 -3.57 -3.97
N ALA A 38 -15.50 -4.86 -4.01
CA ALA A 38 -14.69 -5.85 -4.73
C ALA A 38 -14.48 -5.45 -6.20
N SER A 39 -15.47 -4.84 -6.84
CA SER A 39 -15.38 -4.34 -8.21
C SER A 39 -14.40 -3.17 -8.39
N GLU A 40 -14.08 -2.43 -7.33
CA GLU A 40 -13.06 -1.37 -7.36
C GLU A 40 -11.66 -1.94 -7.18
N LEU A 41 -11.53 -3.04 -6.43
CA LEU A 41 -10.27 -3.74 -6.22
C LEU A 41 -9.85 -4.55 -7.45
N ILE A 42 -10.78 -5.26 -8.07
CA ILE A 42 -10.51 -6.04 -9.27
C ILE A 42 -10.12 -5.09 -10.42
N GLY A 43 -8.95 -5.33 -10.99
CA GLY A 43 -8.35 -4.48 -12.02
C GLY A 43 -7.45 -3.37 -11.48
N MET A 44 -7.42 -3.14 -10.16
CA MET A 44 -6.54 -2.15 -9.55
C MET A 44 -5.07 -2.55 -9.71
N LYS A 45 -4.23 -1.58 -10.03
CA LYS A 45 -2.79 -1.80 -10.20
C LYS A 45 -2.13 -2.06 -8.86
N VAL A 46 -1.17 -2.98 -8.86
CA VAL A 46 -0.30 -3.27 -7.71
C VAL A 46 1.08 -2.72 -7.98
N GLN A 47 1.56 -1.89 -7.07
CA GLN A 47 2.87 -1.25 -7.12
C GLN A 47 3.82 -1.93 -6.15
N GLY A 48 5.03 -2.24 -6.61
CA GLY A 48 6.10 -2.79 -5.78
C GLY A 48 6.81 -1.75 -4.95
N SER A 49 7.68 -2.20 -4.04
CA SER A 49 8.50 -1.33 -3.18
C SER A 49 9.48 -0.45 -3.97
N ASP A 50 9.84 -0.85 -5.18
CA ASP A 50 10.66 -0.05 -6.12
C ASP A 50 9.85 0.93 -6.97
N GLY A 51 8.57 1.10 -6.68
CA GLY A 51 7.65 1.97 -7.41
C GLY A 51 7.16 1.43 -8.76
N LYS A 52 7.63 0.25 -9.17
CA LYS A 52 7.25 -0.35 -10.45
C LYS A 52 5.93 -1.10 -10.36
N ASN A 53 5.23 -1.14 -11.49
CA ASN A 53 4.00 -1.91 -11.60
C ASN A 53 4.29 -3.41 -11.58
N LEU A 54 3.68 -4.13 -10.64
CA LEU A 54 3.76 -5.58 -10.52
C LEU A 54 2.67 -6.30 -11.29
N GLY A 55 1.59 -5.63 -11.62
CA GLY A 55 0.44 -6.21 -12.29
C GLY A 55 -0.87 -5.61 -11.79
N LYS A 56 -1.94 -6.40 -11.85
CA LYS A 56 -3.29 -5.99 -11.43
C LYS A 56 -3.94 -7.06 -10.57
N ILE A 57 -4.79 -6.64 -9.67
CA ILE A 57 -5.68 -7.56 -8.94
C ILE A 57 -6.62 -8.22 -9.95
N ARG A 58 -6.58 -9.54 -10.03
CA ARG A 58 -7.43 -10.34 -10.93
C ARG A 58 -8.68 -10.84 -10.26
N ASP A 59 -8.54 -11.28 -9.00
CA ASP A 59 -9.61 -11.89 -8.24
C ASP A 59 -9.35 -11.78 -6.74
N LEU A 60 -10.32 -12.12 -5.92
CA LEU A 60 -10.23 -12.20 -4.47
C LEU A 60 -10.66 -13.59 -4.01
N VAL A 61 -9.87 -14.19 -3.13
CA VAL A 61 -10.21 -15.46 -2.48
C VAL A 61 -10.78 -15.15 -1.11
N ILE A 62 -12.04 -15.57 -0.92
CA ILE A 62 -12.81 -15.31 0.29
C ILE A 62 -12.86 -16.59 1.12
N ALA A 63 -12.50 -16.48 2.39
CA ALA A 63 -12.57 -17.56 3.34
C ALA A 63 -14.04 -17.87 3.74
N PRO A 64 -14.32 -19.04 4.34
CA PRO A 64 -15.68 -19.41 4.76
C PRO A 64 -16.32 -18.47 5.77
N ASP A 65 -15.51 -17.73 6.54
CA ASP A 65 -15.95 -16.71 7.48
C ASP A 65 -16.33 -15.38 6.82
N GLY A 66 -16.13 -15.28 5.50
CA GLY A 66 -16.41 -14.08 4.71
C GLY A 66 -15.25 -13.09 4.59
N ALA A 67 -14.10 -13.35 5.24
CA ALA A 67 -12.93 -12.50 5.13
C ALA A 67 -12.21 -12.70 3.78
N VAL A 68 -11.61 -11.64 3.24
CA VAL A 68 -10.72 -11.75 2.09
C VAL A 68 -9.40 -12.34 2.58
N ARG A 69 -9.05 -13.53 2.11
CA ARG A 69 -7.79 -14.19 2.49
C ARG A 69 -6.65 -13.85 1.56
N TYR A 70 -6.89 -13.88 0.27
CA TYR A 70 -5.89 -13.54 -0.75
C TYR A 70 -6.48 -12.62 -1.81
N ALA A 71 -5.61 -11.78 -2.36
CA ALA A 71 -5.83 -11.18 -3.66
C ALA A 71 -5.00 -11.95 -4.70
N VAL A 72 -5.62 -12.30 -5.81
CA VAL A 72 -4.94 -12.94 -6.93
C VAL A 72 -4.36 -11.85 -7.83
N LEU A 73 -3.04 -11.81 -7.90
CA LEU A 73 -2.30 -10.86 -8.72
C LEU A 73 -2.03 -11.46 -10.09
N ASP A 74 -2.49 -10.78 -11.15
CA ASP A 74 -2.09 -11.03 -12.53
C ASP A 74 -0.79 -10.27 -12.81
N PHE A 75 0.32 -10.99 -12.85
CA PHE A 75 1.65 -10.41 -13.06
C PHE A 75 1.85 -9.86 -14.47
N GLY A 76 0.92 -10.08 -15.40
CA GLY A 76 0.93 -9.59 -16.75
C GLY A 76 2.14 -10.05 -17.57
N GLY A 77 1.93 -10.96 -18.47
CA GLY A 77 2.98 -11.42 -19.38
C GLY A 77 3.41 -10.32 -20.35
N VAL A 78 4.48 -9.60 -20.01
CA VAL A 78 5.27 -8.88 -21.00
C VAL A 78 6.49 -9.75 -21.27
N LEU A 79 6.69 -10.14 -22.52
CA LEU A 79 7.85 -10.89 -23.02
C LEU A 79 7.86 -12.40 -22.70
N GLY A 80 6.82 -13.15 -23.11
CA GLY A 80 6.94 -14.61 -23.32
C GLY A 80 7.09 -15.46 -22.05
N ILE A 81 7.07 -14.88 -20.87
CA ILE A 81 6.90 -15.60 -19.63
C ILE A 81 5.39 -15.68 -19.41
N GLY A 82 4.83 -16.89 -19.57
CA GLY A 82 3.40 -17.13 -19.51
C GLY A 82 2.72 -16.40 -18.34
N ASP A 83 1.51 -15.97 -18.58
CA ASP A 83 0.67 -15.31 -17.58
C ASP A 83 0.63 -16.12 -16.30
N LYS A 84 1.35 -15.68 -15.29
CA LYS A 84 1.32 -16.28 -13.96
C LYS A 84 0.45 -15.48 -13.04
N TYR A 85 -0.31 -16.18 -12.23
CA TYR A 85 -1.05 -15.65 -11.11
C TYR A 85 -0.31 -15.92 -9.81
N PHE A 86 -0.41 -14.98 -8.89
CA PHE A 86 0.15 -15.10 -7.54
C PHE A 86 -0.95 -14.85 -6.53
N ALA A 87 -1.11 -15.76 -5.58
CA ALA A 87 -1.94 -15.51 -4.41
C ALA A 87 -1.13 -14.69 -3.41
N VAL A 88 -1.57 -13.48 -3.14
CA VAL A 88 -0.94 -12.57 -2.19
C VAL A 88 -1.84 -12.48 -0.97
N PRO A 89 -1.33 -12.77 0.26
CA PRO A 89 -2.11 -12.57 1.47
C PRO A 89 -2.68 -11.16 1.53
N TRP A 90 -3.93 -11.03 1.92
CA TRP A 90 -4.57 -9.72 2.00
C TRP A 90 -3.82 -8.76 2.91
N ASP A 91 -3.27 -9.27 4.01
CA ASP A 91 -2.54 -8.50 5.01
C ASP A 91 -1.16 -8.00 4.52
N ALA A 92 -0.62 -8.57 3.44
CA ALA A 92 0.58 -8.06 2.78
C ALA A 92 0.31 -6.82 1.91
N LEU A 93 -0.94 -6.52 1.64
CA LEU A 93 -1.36 -5.47 0.72
C LEU A 93 -1.73 -4.20 1.48
N GLN A 94 -1.28 -3.07 0.97
CA GLN A 94 -1.58 -1.76 1.53
C GLN A 94 -2.17 -0.87 0.46
N ARG A 95 -3.14 -0.06 0.84
CA ARG A 95 -3.68 0.95 -0.06
C ARG A 95 -2.73 2.14 -0.12
N THR A 96 -2.42 2.61 -1.32
CA THR A 96 -1.63 3.83 -1.47
C THR A 96 -2.38 5.05 -0.94
N GLN A 97 -1.66 6.08 -0.50
CA GLN A 97 -2.26 7.27 0.12
C GLN A 97 -3.31 7.96 -0.76
N ASN A 98 -3.14 7.89 -2.08
CA ASN A 98 -4.10 8.43 -3.04
C ASN A 98 -5.29 7.49 -3.34
N GLY A 99 -5.32 6.30 -2.73
CA GLY A 99 -6.38 5.32 -2.89
C GLY A 99 -6.49 4.68 -4.29
N LYS A 100 -5.60 5.02 -5.22
CA LYS A 100 -5.72 4.62 -6.63
C LYS A 100 -4.99 3.32 -6.98
N GLN A 101 -4.14 2.85 -6.09
CA GLN A 101 -3.32 1.65 -6.27
C GLN A 101 -3.20 0.87 -4.97
N ILE A 102 -2.80 -0.37 -5.10
CA ILE A 102 -2.38 -1.22 -3.98
C ILE A 102 -0.85 -1.28 -3.98
N ALA A 103 -0.24 -1.16 -2.83
CA ALA A 103 1.18 -1.37 -2.62
C ALA A 103 1.44 -2.77 -2.07
N LEU A 104 2.49 -3.41 -2.54
CA LEU A 104 3.02 -4.67 -2.05
C LEU A 104 4.52 -4.52 -1.84
N ASP A 105 5.00 -4.85 -0.64
CA ASP A 105 6.42 -4.74 -0.30
C ASP A 105 7.23 -5.88 -0.92
N THR A 106 7.38 -5.84 -2.22
CA THR A 106 8.22 -6.75 -3.00
C THR A 106 8.65 -6.09 -4.30
N THR A 107 9.65 -6.65 -4.94
CA THR A 107 10.06 -6.22 -6.28
C THR A 107 9.57 -7.20 -7.35
N LYS A 108 9.55 -6.75 -8.60
CA LYS A 108 9.22 -7.63 -9.74
C LYS A 108 10.16 -8.84 -9.83
N ARG A 109 11.43 -8.67 -9.45
CA ARG A 109 12.44 -9.74 -9.44
C ARG A 109 12.13 -10.78 -8.37
N ASP A 110 11.74 -10.33 -7.19
CA ASP A 110 11.49 -11.23 -6.07
C ASP A 110 10.13 -11.91 -6.21
N LEU A 111 9.12 -11.20 -6.70
CA LEU A 111 7.80 -11.78 -7.00
C LEU A 111 7.89 -12.98 -7.98
N LYS A 112 8.85 -12.98 -8.91
CA LYS A 112 9.07 -14.13 -9.80
C LYS A 112 9.47 -15.42 -9.07
N LYS A 113 9.97 -15.31 -7.85
CA LYS A 113 10.35 -16.45 -6.99
C LYS A 113 9.18 -16.93 -6.14
N ALA A 114 8.12 -16.13 -6.04
CA ALA A 114 6.92 -16.49 -5.27
C ALA A 114 6.26 -17.75 -5.82
N PRO A 115 5.54 -18.50 -4.97
CA PRO A 115 4.69 -19.59 -5.41
C PRO A 115 3.58 -19.03 -6.31
N GLY A 116 3.73 -19.22 -7.59
CA GLY A 116 2.76 -18.80 -8.60
C GLY A 116 2.04 -19.98 -9.21
N PHE A 117 0.93 -19.73 -9.87
CA PHE A 117 0.13 -20.75 -10.53
C PHE A 117 -0.34 -20.30 -11.90
N ASP A 118 -0.74 -21.28 -12.71
CA ASP A 118 -1.26 -21.08 -14.06
C ASP A 118 -2.74 -20.66 -14.00
N LYS A 119 -3.17 -19.86 -14.95
CA LYS A 119 -4.58 -19.44 -15.10
C LYS A 119 -5.57 -20.60 -15.18
N LYS A 120 -5.14 -21.76 -15.69
CA LYS A 120 -5.96 -22.94 -15.87
C LYS A 120 -5.90 -23.91 -14.69
N HIS A 121 -4.90 -23.76 -13.82
CA HIS A 121 -4.64 -24.66 -12.71
C HIS A 121 -4.54 -23.88 -11.40
N TRP A 122 -5.70 -23.55 -10.90
CA TRP A 122 -5.81 -22.87 -9.60
C TRP A 122 -5.50 -23.83 -8.47
N PRO A 123 -4.76 -23.40 -7.46
CA PRO A 123 -4.48 -24.22 -6.30
C PRO A 123 -5.71 -24.41 -5.44
N ASP A 124 -5.70 -25.43 -4.60
CA ASP A 124 -6.64 -25.56 -3.51
C ASP A 124 -6.24 -24.62 -2.38
N PHE A 125 -6.94 -23.50 -2.25
CA PHE A 125 -6.70 -22.52 -1.21
C PHE A 125 -7.12 -22.98 0.21
N SER A 126 -7.69 -24.17 0.35
CA SER A 126 -7.94 -24.82 1.64
C SER A 126 -6.76 -25.68 2.09
N ASP A 127 -5.77 -25.90 1.23
CA ASP A 127 -4.57 -26.68 1.56
C ASP A 127 -3.65 -25.89 2.49
N ARG A 128 -3.53 -26.37 3.71
CA ARG A 128 -2.72 -25.74 4.76
C ARG A 128 -1.23 -25.66 4.39
N GLN A 129 -0.69 -26.61 3.66
CA GLN A 129 0.71 -26.57 3.24
C GLN A 129 0.97 -25.45 2.23
N GLN A 130 0.07 -25.25 1.31
CA GLN A 130 0.14 -24.11 0.39
C GLN A 130 0.00 -22.77 1.11
N GLU A 131 -0.91 -22.70 2.08
CA GLU A 131 -1.06 -21.51 2.89
C GLU A 131 0.26 -21.14 3.59
N VAL A 132 0.90 -22.09 4.26
CA VAL A 132 2.20 -21.89 4.93
C VAL A 132 3.23 -21.30 3.95
N VAL A 133 3.41 -21.93 2.79
CA VAL A 133 4.41 -21.50 1.79
C VAL A 133 4.14 -20.08 1.29
N ILE A 134 2.87 -19.72 1.09
CA ILE A 134 2.49 -18.39 0.64
C ILE A 134 2.77 -17.35 1.75
N TYR A 135 2.31 -17.61 2.97
CA TYR A 135 2.47 -16.66 4.07
C TYR A 135 3.93 -16.45 4.45
N GLU A 136 4.75 -17.52 4.44
CA GLU A 136 6.20 -17.41 4.66
C GLU A 136 6.89 -16.56 3.59
N PHE A 137 6.51 -16.74 2.32
CA PHE A 137 7.11 -15.96 1.24
C PHE A 137 6.87 -14.45 1.39
N TYR A 138 5.67 -14.06 1.80
CA TYR A 138 5.31 -12.65 2.00
C TYR A 138 5.59 -12.12 3.40
N GLU A 139 6.21 -12.94 4.27
CA GLU A 139 6.55 -12.58 5.65
C GLU A 139 5.33 -12.10 6.47
N VAL A 140 4.16 -12.66 6.18
CA VAL A 140 2.91 -12.37 6.90
C VAL A 140 2.73 -13.37 8.02
N PRO A 141 2.48 -12.94 9.26
CA PRO A 141 2.17 -13.84 10.35
C PRO A 141 0.90 -14.65 10.05
N MET A 142 0.96 -15.96 10.23
CA MET A 142 -0.24 -16.77 10.16
C MET A 142 -1.01 -16.63 11.47
N GLU A 143 -2.30 -16.36 11.38
CA GLU A 143 -3.15 -16.50 12.55
C GLU A 143 -3.14 -17.96 13.01
N ALA A 144 -2.85 -18.16 14.29
CA ALA A 144 -2.97 -19.48 14.89
C ALA A 144 -4.43 -19.94 14.76
N PRO A 145 -4.68 -21.21 14.40
CA PRO A 145 -6.04 -21.72 14.40
C PRO A 145 -6.62 -21.51 15.80
N MET A 146 -7.76 -20.83 15.86
CA MET A 146 -8.49 -20.74 17.12
C MET A 146 -8.83 -22.18 17.53
N LEU A 147 -8.19 -22.64 18.58
CA LEU A 147 -8.53 -23.91 19.21
C LEU A 147 -9.88 -23.70 19.89
N GLU A 148 -10.95 -24.18 19.25
CA GLU A 148 -12.24 -24.38 19.90
C GLU A 148 -12.18 -25.58 20.86
#